data_6cd64914676574ab02ef9d574e5d8778
#
_entry.id   6cd64914676574ab02ef9d574e5d8778
#
_cell.length_a   1.000
_cell.length_b   1.000
_cell.length_c   1.000
_cell.angle_alpha   90.00
_cell.angle_beta   90.00
_cell.angle_gamma   90.00
#
_symmetry.space_group_name_H-M   'P 1'
#
loop_
_entity.id
_entity.type
_entity.pdbx_description
1 polymer ?
#
loop_
_entity_poly.entity_id
_entity_poly.type
_entity_poly.pdbx_seq_one_letter_code
_entity_poly.pdbx_strand_id
1 'polypeptide(L)'
;MSEKIVLAELDKALQAAVQDTRERVATLHGELIRWNLVVWTAGNVSERVVVDRGDGPEKADLFVIKPSGVSYDELSADNMVVCTLDGEKIEDGTPASLTPSSDTAAHAYVYRHREDVGGVVHTHSTYATAWAARREPIPCALTMMGDEFGGEIPAGPFALIGDDSIGRGIVETLEDSKSPAVLMANHGPFTIGKDARGAVKAAAMCEEVARTVHIAKQGGEIHLIPQDLVDSLNDRYQNVYGQH
;
A
#
# COMPACT_ATOMS: atom_id res chain seq x y z
N MET A 1 4.03 0.94 31.30
CA MET A 1 4.27 2.00 30.28
C MET A 1 5.48 1.51 29.51
N SER A 2 5.32 1.16 28.25
CA SER A 2 6.46 0.84 27.38
C SER A 2 7.37 2.07 27.30
N GLU A 3 8.67 1.86 27.39
CA GLU A 3 9.68 2.91 27.24
C GLU A 3 9.52 3.53 25.84
N LYS A 4 9.39 4.86 25.77
CA LYS A 4 9.12 5.54 24.50
C LYS A 4 10.39 5.48 23.66
N ILE A 5 10.30 4.93 22.45
CA ILE A 5 11.42 4.87 21.52
C ILE A 5 11.76 6.28 21.04
N VAL A 6 13.05 6.67 21.12
CA VAL A 6 13.58 7.96 20.66
C VAL A 6 14.52 7.72 19.49
N LEU A 7 14.18 8.20 18.29
CA LEU A 7 14.94 7.97 17.07
C LEU A 7 16.42 8.40 17.20
N ALA A 8 16.67 9.54 17.86
CA ALA A 8 18.01 10.09 18.04
C ALA A 8 18.92 9.20 18.92
N GLU A 9 18.36 8.27 19.70
CA GLU A 9 19.06 7.35 20.59
C GLU A 9 19.31 5.98 19.94
N LEU A 10 18.69 5.71 18.77
CA LEU A 10 18.91 4.49 18.02
C LEU A 10 20.27 4.51 17.32
N ASP A 11 20.73 3.37 16.84
CA ASP A 11 21.99 3.27 16.11
C ASP A 11 22.00 4.11 14.82
N LYS A 12 23.17 4.53 14.38
CA LYS A 12 23.32 5.44 13.23
C LYS A 12 22.87 4.86 11.90
N ALA A 13 23.01 3.54 11.71
CA ALA A 13 22.57 2.88 10.50
C ALA A 13 21.04 2.91 10.41
N LEU A 14 20.34 2.66 11.53
CA LEU A 14 18.90 2.73 11.58
C LEU A 14 18.36 4.17 11.41
N GLN A 15 19.04 5.18 12.02
CA GLN A 15 18.68 6.59 11.79
C GLN A 15 18.79 6.98 10.31
N ALA A 16 19.86 6.56 9.62
CA ALA A 16 20.04 6.80 8.19
C ALA A 16 18.97 6.09 7.35
N ALA A 17 18.70 4.81 7.64
CA ALA A 17 17.67 4.04 6.96
C ALA A 17 16.26 4.67 7.11
N VAL A 18 15.94 5.22 8.27
CA VAL A 18 14.70 5.98 8.50
C VAL A 18 14.67 7.22 7.61
N GLN A 19 15.76 7.97 7.53
CA GLN A 19 15.83 9.19 6.70
C GLN A 19 15.65 8.85 5.21
N ASP A 20 16.34 7.84 4.70
CA ASP A 20 16.20 7.37 3.32
C ASP A 20 14.76 6.91 3.03
N THR A 21 14.12 6.23 3.97
CA THR A 21 12.72 5.80 3.85
C THR A 21 11.76 6.98 3.83
N ARG A 22 11.99 8.01 4.67
CA ARG A 22 11.22 9.27 4.64
C ARG A 22 11.28 9.94 3.27
N GLU A 23 12.46 10.03 2.68
CA GLU A 23 12.65 10.65 1.35
C GLU A 23 11.93 9.88 0.26
N ARG A 24 12.02 8.54 0.27
CA ARG A 24 11.29 7.70 -0.69
C ARG A 24 9.78 7.83 -0.53
N VAL A 25 9.27 7.71 0.69
CA VAL A 25 7.83 7.79 0.97
C VAL A 25 7.28 9.16 0.59
N ALA A 26 7.97 10.26 0.95
CA ALA A 26 7.57 11.61 0.56
C ALA A 26 7.52 11.77 -0.98
N THR A 27 8.55 11.30 -1.68
CA THR A 27 8.60 11.34 -3.15
C THR A 27 7.46 10.54 -3.80
N LEU A 28 7.17 9.35 -3.27
CA LEU A 28 6.14 8.47 -3.82
C LEU A 28 4.72 9.00 -3.63
N HIS A 29 4.47 9.86 -2.65
CA HIS A 29 3.20 10.58 -2.54
C HIS A 29 2.93 11.47 -3.76
N GLY A 30 3.97 12.00 -4.40
CA GLY A 30 3.84 12.74 -5.67
C GLY A 30 3.29 11.87 -6.81
N GLU A 31 3.58 10.57 -6.82
CA GLU A 31 3.03 9.66 -7.82
C GLU A 31 1.51 9.46 -7.64
N LEU A 32 1.00 9.48 -6.40
CA LEU A 32 -0.46 9.38 -6.18
C LEU A 32 -1.22 10.54 -6.83
N ILE A 33 -0.65 11.75 -6.76
CA ILE A 33 -1.21 12.93 -7.45
C ILE A 33 -1.06 12.79 -8.95
N ARG A 34 0.13 12.43 -9.43
CA ARG A 34 0.43 12.26 -10.85
C ARG A 34 -0.54 11.32 -11.56
N TRP A 35 -0.92 10.23 -10.90
CA TRP A 35 -1.85 9.23 -11.41
C TRP A 35 -3.31 9.50 -11.02
N ASN A 36 -3.60 10.63 -10.38
CA ASN A 36 -4.95 11.03 -9.94
C ASN A 36 -5.62 9.98 -9.04
N LEU A 37 -4.86 9.43 -8.09
CA LEU A 37 -5.33 8.36 -7.19
C LEU A 37 -5.90 8.89 -5.88
N VAL A 38 -5.74 10.17 -5.59
CA VAL A 38 -6.10 10.78 -4.31
C VAL A 38 -6.76 12.14 -4.50
N VAL A 39 -7.55 12.53 -3.50
CA VAL A 39 -8.22 13.84 -3.43
C VAL A 39 -7.93 14.48 -2.08
N TRP A 40 -7.52 15.77 -2.11
CA TRP A 40 -7.23 16.57 -0.93
C TRP A 40 -6.14 15.89 -0.07
N THR A 41 -6.42 15.53 1.20
CA THR A 41 -5.49 14.86 2.11
C THR A 41 -5.70 13.35 2.22
N ALA A 42 -6.71 12.80 1.53
CA ALA A 42 -7.06 11.39 1.57
C ALA A 42 -5.98 10.51 0.93
N GLY A 43 -5.88 9.27 1.40
CA GLY A 43 -4.88 8.32 0.94
C GLY A 43 -3.50 8.54 1.56
N ASN A 44 -2.65 7.52 1.46
CA ASN A 44 -1.32 7.52 2.04
C ASN A 44 -0.44 6.39 1.48
N VAL A 45 0.86 6.57 1.65
CA VAL A 45 1.92 5.59 1.38
C VAL A 45 2.65 5.35 2.68
N SER A 46 3.00 4.10 2.95
CA SER A 46 3.96 3.75 3.99
C SER A 46 5.01 2.77 3.48
N GLU A 47 6.15 2.73 4.16
CA GLU A 47 7.21 1.78 3.90
C GLU A 47 7.86 1.30 5.20
N ARG A 48 8.05 -0.02 5.33
CA ARG A 48 8.79 -0.62 6.43
C ARG A 48 10.26 -0.27 6.29
N VAL A 49 10.88 0.16 7.38
CA VAL A 49 12.31 0.52 7.39
C VAL A 49 13.15 -0.74 7.20
N VAL A 50 14.08 -0.69 6.26
CA VAL A 50 15.07 -1.74 6.02
C VAL A 50 16.46 -1.16 6.26
N VAL A 51 17.22 -1.78 7.15
CA VAL A 51 18.57 -1.38 7.49
C VAL A 51 19.56 -2.42 7.01
N ASP A 52 20.68 -1.97 6.43
CA ASP A 52 21.82 -2.82 6.09
C ASP A 52 23.01 -2.44 6.99
N ARG A 53 23.46 -3.38 7.80
CA ARG A 53 24.62 -3.22 8.71
C ARG A 53 25.88 -3.90 8.16
N GLY A 54 25.85 -4.36 6.90
CA GLY A 54 26.96 -5.05 6.23
C GLY A 54 26.79 -6.58 6.17
N ASP A 55 25.82 -7.13 6.88
CA ASP A 55 25.47 -8.57 6.85
C ASP A 55 24.26 -8.85 5.92
N GLY A 56 23.76 -7.83 5.24
CA GLY A 56 22.61 -7.85 4.37
C GLY A 56 21.42 -7.03 4.94
N PRO A 57 20.37 -6.84 4.12
CA PRO A 57 19.22 -6.04 4.49
C PRO A 57 18.38 -6.75 5.57
N GLU A 58 18.07 -6.04 6.65
CA GLU A 58 17.22 -6.47 7.76
C GLU A 58 16.02 -5.53 7.90
N LYS A 59 14.82 -6.08 8.06
CA LYS A 59 13.61 -5.31 8.33
C LYS A 59 13.57 -4.89 9.80
N ALA A 60 13.53 -3.59 10.04
CA ALA A 60 13.32 -3.05 11.38
C ALA A 60 11.84 -3.15 11.80
N ASP A 61 11.58 -3.06 13.11
CA ASP A 61 10.22 -2.99 13.65
C ASP A 61 9.65 -1.55 13.63
N LEU A 62 10.02 -0.83 12.58
CA LEU A 62 9.61 0.55 12.31
C LEU A 62 9.13 0.68 10.87
N PHE A 63 8.19 1.58 10.64
CA PHE A 63 7.79 2.03 9.32
C PHE A 63 7.54 3.54 9.29
N VAL A 64 7.64 4.10 8.09
CA VAL A 64 7.38 5.52 7.81
C VAL A 64 6.03 5.64 7.12
N ILE A 65 5.23 6.62 7.53
CA ILE A 65 3.90 6.86 6.96
C ILE A 65 3.61 8.37 6.85
N LYS A 66 2.69 8.73 5.95
CA LYS A 66 2.15 10.08 5.80
C LYS A 66 1.53 10.59 7.10
N PRO A 67 1.79 11.85 7.48
CA PRO A 67 1.03 12.50 8.55
C PRO A 67 -0.44 12.70 8.18
N SER A 68 -1.32 12.64 9.19
CA SER A 68 -2.75 12.92 9.05
C SER A 68 -2.99 14.40 8.73
N GLY A 69 -3.93 14.67 7.82
CA GLY A 69 -4.43 16.01 7.53
C GLY A 69 -3.44 16.97 6.84
N VAL A 70 -2.23 16.53 6.52
CA VAL A 70 -1.24 17.34 5.79
C VAL A 70 -1.51 17.26 4.28
N SER A 71 -1.56 18.42 3.64
CA SER A 71 -1.73 18.55 2.20
C SER A 71 -0.55 17.93 1.45
N TYR A 72 -0.81 17.37 0.27
CA TYR A 72 0.23 16.78 -0.56
C TYR A 72 1.33 17.78 -0.96
N ASP A 73 0.97 19.04 -1.14
CA ASP A 73 1.91 20.13 -1.47
C ASP A 73 2.87 20.48 -0.32
N GLU A 74 2.51 20.09 0.90
CA GLU A 74 3.30 20.34 2.12
C GLU A 74 4.10 19.11 2.56
N LEU A 75 3.93 17.97 1.88
CA LEU A 75 4.64 16.73 2.23
C LEU A 75 6.13 16.84 1.90
N SER A 76 6.93 16.45 2.86
CA SER A 76 8.40 16.38 2.74
C SER A 76 8.94 15.24 3.61
N ALA A 77 10.18 14.87 3.41
CA ALA A 77 10.85 13.90 4.28
C ALA A 77 10.80 14.29 5.76
N ASP A 78 10.89 15.60 6.07
CA ASP A 78 10.94 16.13 7.43
C ASP A 78 9.63 15.99 8.19
N ASN A 79 8.50 15.82 7.48
CA ASN A 79 7.20 15.66 8.13
C ASN A 79 6.60 14.24 8.00
N MET A 80 7.31 13.30 7.37
CA MET A 80 6.93 11.89 7.42
C MET A 80 7.11 11.33 8.83
N VAL A 81 6.07 10.67 9.34
CA VAL A 81 6.02 10.16 10.72
C VAL A 81 6.57 8.74 10.78
N VAL A 82 7.31 8.44 11.85
CA VAL A 82 7.83 7.09 12.12
C VAL A 82 6.98 6.40 13.19
N CYS A 83 6.54 5.19 12.89
CA CYS A 83 5.75 4.37 13.80
C CYS A 83 6.38 3.00 14.04
N THR A 84 6.10 2.43 15.21
CA THR A 84 6.36 1.02 15.51
C THR A 84 5.37 0.13 14.75
N LEU A 85 5.64 -1.17 14.65
CA LEU A 85 4.70 -2.12 14.06
C LEU A 85 3.39 -2.28 14.87
N ASP A 86 3.32 -1.74 16.08
CA ASP A 86 2.07 -1.62 16.84
C ASP A 86 1.26 -0.37 16.47
N GLY A 87 1.77 0.46 15.57
CA GLY A 87 1.12 1.68 15.09
C GLY A 87 1.34 2.89 15.99
N GLU A 88 2.23 2.81 16.98
CA GLU A 88 2.56 3.90 17.87
C GLU A 88 3.64 4.82 17.27
N LYS A 89 3.37 6.14 17.25
CA LYS A 89 4.37 7.13 16.85
C LYS A 89 5.51 7.13 17.86
N ILE A 90 6.75 7.02 17.38
CA ILE A 90 7.96 7.19 18.20
C ILE A 90 8.31 8.69 18.36
N GLU A 91 9.30 9.01 19.18
CA GLU A 91 9.90 10.33 19.21
C GLU A 91 10.91 10.47 18.06
N ASP A 92 10.41 10.90 16.92
CA ASP A 92 11.08 10.83 15.61
C ASP A 92 11.63 12.18 15.11
N GLY A 93 11.55 13.23 15.97
CA GLY A 93 11.95 14.59 15.65
C GLY A 93 10.84 15.43 14.98
N THR A 94 9.73 14.84 14.57
CA THR A 94 8.58 15.61 14.08
C THR A 94 7.78 16.21 15.24
N PRO A 95 7.07 17.35 15.04
CA PRO A 95 6.24 17.95 16.09
C PRO A 95 5.26 16.94 16.73
N ALA A 96 5.06 17.03 18.04
CA ALA A 96 4.12 16.16 18.76
C ALA A 96 2.67 16.29 18.25
N SER A 97 2.31 17.44 17.70
CA SER A 97 1.00 17.71 17.08
C SER A 97 0.81 17.02 15.72
N LEU A 98 1.89 16.57 15.11
CA LEU A 98 1.85 15.87 13.83
C LEU A 98 1.57 14.39 14.09
N THR A 99 0.32 13.98 13.92
CA THR A 99 -0.11 12.59 14.12
C THR A 99 0.04 11.76 12.83
N PRO A 100 0.28 10.44 12.93
CA PRO A 100 0.30 9.58 11.76
C PRO A 100 -1.09 9.46 11.12
N SER A 101 -1.15 8.97 9.88
CA SER A 101 -2.40 8.71 9.15
C SER A 101 -3.41 7.89 9.97
N SER A 102 -4.70 8.12 9.75
CA SER A 102 -5.78 7.31 10.33
C SER A 102 -5.70 5.82 9.98
N ASP A 103 -5.03 5.48 8.87
CA ASP A 103 -4.85 4.10 8.42
C ASP A 103 -3.63 3.40 9.05
N THR A 104 -2.91 4.07 9.94
CA THR A 104 -1.68 3.55 10.55
C THR A 104 -1.86 2.17 11.19
N ALA A 105 -2.98 1.94 11.89
CA ALA A 105 -3.28 0.64 12.50
C ALA A 105 -3.43 -0.47 11.43
N ALA A 106 -4.06 -0.16 10.30
CA ALA A 106 -4.21 -1.10 9.17
C ALA A 106 -2.86 -1.46 8.54
N HIS A 107 -2.01 -0.46 8.27
CA HIS A 107 -0.67 -0.68 7.72
C HIS A 107 0.21 -1.48 8.69
N ALA A 108 0.21 -1.12 9.97
CA ALA A 108 0.93 -1.83 11.02
C ALA A 108 0.51 -3.31 11.10
N TYR A 109 -0.81 -3.58 11.02
CA TYR A 109 -1.31 -4.96 11.01
C TYR A 109 -0.78 -5.75 9.83
N VAL A 110 -0.81 -5.18 8.62
CA VAL A 110 -0.25 -5.82 7.41
C VAL A 110 1.23 -6.17 7.62
N TYR A 111 2.05 -5.22 8.10
CA TYR A 111 3.48 -5.47 8.32
C TYR A 111 3.78 -6.55 9.37
N ARG A 112 2.93 -6.71 10.39
CA ARG A 112 3.08 -7.76 11.41
C ARG A 112 2.74 -9.15 10.89
N HIS A 113 1.80 -9.26 9.93
CA HIS A 113 1.25 -10.54 9.48
C HIS A 113 1.70 -10.96 8.08
N ARG A 114 2.40 -10.07 7.36
CA ARG A 114 2.93 -10.31 6.02
C ARG A 114 4.40 -9.89 5.97
N GLU A 115 5.28 -10.83 6.27
CA GLU A 115 6.72 -10.59 6.25
C GLU A 115 7.27 -10.26 4.86
N ASP A 116 6.61 -10.71 3.80
CA ASP A 116 6.94 -10.40 2.40
C ASP A 116 6.63 -8.95 2.01
N VAL A 117 5.78 -8.26 2.78
CA VAL A 117 5.38 -6.88 2.50
C VAL A 117 6.36 -5.88 3.12
N GLY A 118 6.81 -4.93 2.30
CA GLY A 118 7.63 -3.79 2.72
C GLY A 118 6.97 -2.44 2.43
N GLY A 119 5.91 -2.38 1.60
CA GLY A 119 5.15 -1.17 1.32
C GLY A 119 3.65 -1.40 1.31
N VAL A 120 2.90 -0.42 1.82
CA VAL A 120 1.43 -0.41 1.79
C VAL A 120 0.95 0.95 1.31
N VAL A 121 -0.04 0.95 0.42
CA VAL A 121 -0.66 2.16 -0.11
C VAL A 121 -2.18 2.07 0.02
N HIS A 122 -2.78 3.16 0.47
CA HIS A 122 -4.22 3.35 0.43
C HIS A 122 -4.58 4.52 -0.47
N THR A 123 -5.59 4.37 -1.31
CA THR A 123 -6.10 5.44 -2.17
C THR A 123 -7.62 5.49 -2.16
N HIS A 124 -8.15 6.62 -2.65
CA HIS A 124 -9.56 6.81 -2.94
C HIS A 124 -9.78 7.04 -4.44
N SER A 125 -9.01 6.33 -5.25
CA SER A 125 -9.07 6.44 -6.71
C SER A 125 -10.46 6.06 -7.22
N THR A 126 -10.96 6.81 -8.20
CA THR A 126 -12.39 6.89 -8.52
C THR A 126 -12.99 5.54 -8.92
N TYR A 127 -12.36 4.84 -9.85
CA TYR A 127 -12.93 3.60 -10.39
C TYR A 127 -12.77 2.43 -9.43
N ALA A 128 -11.61 2.27 -8.81
CA ALA A 128 -11.40 1.21 -7.81
C ALA A 128 -12.32 1.41 -6.59
N THR A 129 -12.51 2.66 -6.14
CA THR A 129 -13.47 2.98 -5.05
C THR A 129 -14.92 2.74 -5.48
N ALA A 130 -15.27 2.97 -6.75
CA ALA A 130 -16.61 2.63 -7.26
C ALA A 130 -16.87 1.11 -7.23
N TRP A 131 -15.87 0.29 -7.53
CA TRP A 131 -15.95 -1.18 -7.36
C TRP A 131 -16.06 -1.56 -5.87
N ALA A 132 -15.26 -0.94 -5.00
CA ALA A 132 -15.33 -1.15 -3.56
C ALA A 132 -16.72 -0.82 -3.00
N ALA A 133 -17.38 0.24 -3.48
CA ALA A 133 -18.75 0.61 -3.12
C ALA A 133 -19.80 -0.43 -3.56
N ARG A 134 -19.52 -1.18 -4.64
CA ARG A 134 -20.37 -2.28 -5.11
C ARG A 134 -20.12 -3.57 -4.33
N ARG A 135 -19.02 -3.64 -3.57
CA ARG A 135 -18.55 -4.86 -2.87
C ARG A 135 -18.33 -6.04 -3.82
N GLU A 136 -17.88 -5.75 -5.02
CA GLU A 136 -17.65 -6.74 -6.06
C GLU A 136 -16.15 -6.76 -6.42
N PRO A 137 -15.57 -7.94 -6.68
CA PRO A 137 -14.20 -8.02 -7.21
C PRO A 137 -14.13 -7.45 -8.63
N ILE A 138 -12.96 -7.00 -9.05
CA ILE A 138 -12.71 -6.65 -10.44
C ILE A 138 -12.30 -7.93 -11.19
N PRO A 139 -13.13 -8.44 -12.10
CA PRO A 139 -12.87 -9.70 -12.77
C PRO A 139 -11.69 -9.61 -13.75
N CYS A 140 -10.90 -10.67 -13.88
CA CYS A 140 -9.72 -10.70 -14.74
C CYS A 140 -10.10 -10.80 -16.23
N ALA A 141 -10.18 -9.65 -16.88
CA ALA A 141 -10.52 -9.53 -18.30
C ALA A 141 -9.38 -8.90 -19.15
N LEU A 142 -8.27 -8.50 -18.54
CA LEU A 142 -7.15 -7.81 -19.20
C LEU A 142 -5.84 -8.55 -18.92
N THR A 143 -4.96 -8.64 -19.92
CA THR A 143 -3.62 -9.24 -19.72
C THR A 143 -2.82 -8.54 -18.62
N MET A 144 -2.95 -7.21 -18.50
CA MET A 144 -2.37 -6.44 -17.40
C MET A 144 -2.81 -6.96 -16.02
N MET A 145 -4.05 -7.48 -15.89
CA MET A 145 -4.52 -8.08 -14.64
C MET A 145 -3.86 -9.44 -14.41
N GLY A 146 -3.72 -10.25 -15.45
CA GLY A 146 -2.96 -11.50 -15.38
C GLY A 146 -1.52 -11.24 -14.96
N ASP A 147 -0.86 -10.28 -15.58
CA ASP A 147 0.53 -9.94 -15.31
C ASP A 147 0.73 -9.48 -13.85
N GLU A 148 0.09 -8.40 -13.44
CA GLU A 148 0.34 -7.75 -12.13
C GLU A 148 -0.41 -8.40 -10.97
N PHE A 149 -1.68 -8.80 -11.19
CA PHE A 149 -2.55 -9.23 -10.11
C PHE A 149 -2.71 -10.76 -10.04
N GLY A 150 -2.26 -11.50 -11.03
CA GLY A 150 -2.39 -12.95 -11.08
C GLY A 150 -3.83 -13.46 -11.08
N GLY A 151 -4.79 -12.58 -11.41
CA GLY A 151 -6.21 -12.90 -11.42
C GLY A 151 -7.10 -11.68 -11.20
N GLU A 152 -8.25 -11.91 -10.59
CA GLU A 152 -9.15 -10.83 -10.16
C GLU A 152 -8.55 -10.01 -9.01
N ILE A 153 -9.02 -8.77 -8.86
CA ILE A 153 -8.74 -7.99 -7.67
C ILE A 153 -9.89 -8.23 -6.69
N PRO A 154 -9.63 -8.87 -5.53
CA PRO A 154 -10.70 -9.29 -4.62
C PRO A 154 -11.32 -8.11 -3.87
N ALA A 155 -12.57 -8.31 -3.43
CA ALA A 155 -13.28 -7.41 -2.52
C ALA A 155 -13.20 -7.96 -1.09
N GLY A 156 -12.66 -7.17 -0.18
CA GLY A 156 -12.58 -7.46 1.24
C GLY A 156 -13.81 -6.97 2.02
N PRO A 157 -13.89 -7.27 3.32
CA PRO A 157 -15.01 -6.89 4.16
C PRO A 157 -15.11 -5.37 4.38
N PHE A 158 -16.28 -4.94 4.84
CA PHE A 158 -16.43 -3.58 5.40
C PHE A 158 -15.84 -3.55 6.80
N ALA A 159 -15.01 -2.54 7.05
CA ALA A 159 -14.40 -2.30 8.36
C ALA A 159 -14.37 -0.80 8.65
N LEU A 160 -14.45 -0.43 9.94
CA LEU A 160 -14.31 0.96 10.37
C LEU A 160 -12.84 1.35 10.50
N ILE A 161 -12.55 2.63 10.28
CA ILE A 161 -11.23 3.21 10.51
C ILE A 161 -11.01 3.40 12.02
N GLY A 162 -9.80 3.17 12.49
CA GLY A 162 -9.40 3.50 13.86
C GLY A 162 -8.84 2.33 14.68
N ASP A 163 -9.00 1.11 14.18
CA ASP A 163 -8.38 -0.08 14.75
C ASP A 163 -7.73 -0.95 13.67
N ASP A 164 -7.40 -2.19 13.98
CA ASP A 164 -6.73 -3.13 13.07
C ASP A 164 -7.69 -3.88 12.11
N SER A 165 -8.99 -3.61 12.17
CA SER A 165 -10.01 -4.35 11.42
C SER A 165 -9.81 -4.28 9.90
N ILE A 166 -9.40 -3.12 9.37
CA ILE A 166 -9.06 -2.95 7.95
C ILE A 166 -7.85 -3.81 7.60
N GLY A 167 -6.78 -3.73 8.39
CA GLY A 167 -5.55 -4.51 8.16
C GLY A 167 -5.80 -6.01 8.19
N ARG A 168 -6.62 -6.48 9.12
CA ARG A 168 -7.06 -7.87 9.20
C ARG A 168 -7.82 -8.27 7.93
N GLY A 169 -8.80 -7.48 7.52
CA GLY A 169 -9.56 -7.72 6.29
C GLY A 169 -8.67 -7.77 5.05
N ILE A 170 -7.62 -6.93 4.97
CA ILE A 170 -6.62 -6.96 3.88
C ILE A 170 -5.89 -8.31 3.90
N VAL A 171 -5.31 -8.70 5.04
CA VAL A 171 -4.49 -9.93 5.16
C VAL A 171 -5.32 -11.17 4.86
N GLU A 172 -6.50 -11.29 5.48
CA GLU A 172 -7.40 -12.43 5.27
C GLU A 172 -7.89 -12.54 3.81
N THR A 173 -8.22 -11.41 3.17
CA THR A 173 -8.67 -11.42 1.77
C THR A 173 -7.56 -11.79 0.79
N LEU A 174 -6.32 -11.43 1.11
CA LEU A 174 -5.16 -11.69 0.26
C LEU A 174 -4.41 -13.00 0.61
N GLU A 175 -4.88 -13.80 1.57
CA GLU A 175 -4.19 -15.02 2.02
C GLU A 175 -3.99 -16.02 0.87
N ASP A 176 -5.05 -16.28 0.09
CA ASP A 176 -5.03 -17.20 -1.04
C ASP A 176 -4.97 -16.49 -2.41
N SER A 177 -4.70 -15.18 -2.42
CA SER A 177 -4.67 -14.36 -3.63
C SER A 177 -3.24 -13.99 -4.02
N LYS A 178 -2.94 -14.04 -5.34
CA LYS A 178 -1.71 -13.48 -5.90
C LYS A 178 -1.79 -11.95 -6.06
N SER A 179 -2.98 -11.36 -5.91
CA SER A 179 -3.20 -9.93 -6.12
C SER A 179 -2.46 -9.10 -5.07
N PRO A 180 -1.67 -8.10 -5.47
CA PRO A 180 -1.14 -7.09 -4.56
C PRO A 180 -2.18 -6.02 -4.19
N ALA A 181 -3.44 -6.15 -4.60
CA ALA A 181 -4.51 -5.19 -4.34
C ALA A 181 -5.76 -5.88 -3.79
N VAL A 182 -6.46 -5.18 -2.89
CA VAL A 182 -7.77 -5.54 -2.37
C VAL A 182 -8.66 -4.31 -2.31
N LEU A 183 -9.95 -4.48 -2.60
CA LEU A 183 -10.96 -3.42 -2.50
C LEU A 183 -11.68 -3.57 -1.15
N MET A 184 -11.38 -2.74 -0.18
CA MET A 184 -12.13 -2.75 1.09
C MET A 184 -13.52 -2.18 0.89
N ALA A 185 -14.54 -2.97 1.23
CA ALA A 185 -15.95 -2.65 0.97
C ALA A 185 -16.33 -1.25 1.43
N ASN A 186 -16.97 -0.44 0.55
CA ASN A 186 -17.40 0.94 0.79
C ASN A 186 -16.28 1.93 1.22
N HIS A 187 -15.01 1.56 1.06
CA HIS A 187 -13.89 2.40 1.45
C HIS A 187 -13.00 2.74 0.23
N GLY A 188 -12.24 1.81 -0.26
CA GLY A 188 -11.34 2.01 -1.39
C GLY A 188 -10.29 0.91 -1.48
N PRO A 189 -9.38 1.01 -2.45
CA PRO A 189 -8.32 0.04 -2.61
C PRO A 189 -7.20 0.24 -1.59
N PHE A 190 -6.67 -0.90 -1.12
CA PHE A 190 -5.37 -1.01 -0.47
C PHE A 190 -4.47 -1.87 -1.34
N THR A 191 -3.21 -1.48 -1.47
CA THR A 191 -2.22 -2.23 -2.23
C THR A 191 -0.96 -2.46 -1.42
N ILE A 192 -0.34 -3.62 -1.64
CA ILE A 192 0.87 -4.06 -0.96
C ILE A 192 1.99 -4.30 -1.98
N GLY A 193 3.22 -4.26 -1.51
CA GLY A 193 4.39 -4.55 -2.33
C GLY A 193 5.60 -4.91 -1.48
N LYS A 194 6.65 -5.42 -2.11
CA LYS A 194 7.93 -5.68 -1.44
C LYS A 194 8.60 -4.40 -0.89
N ASP A 195 8.20 -3.25 -1.45
CA ASP A 195 8.57 -1.89 -1.06
C ASP A 195 7.43 -0.92 -1.42
N ALA A 196 7.52 0.34 -1.00
CA ALA A 196 6.50 1.34 -1.27
C ALA A 196 6.34 1.62 -2.77
N ARG A 197 7.41 1.51 -3.56
CA ARG A 197 7.36 1.72 -5.02
C ARG A 197 6.49 0.66 -5.69
N GLY A 198 6.67 -0.61 -5.31
CA GLY A 198 5.85 -1.72 -5.80
C GLY A 198 4.37 -1.53 -5.44
N ALA A 199 4.09 -1.13 -4.20
CA ALA A 199 2.72 -0.86 -3.75
C ALA A 199 2.06 0.32 -4.50
N VAL A 200 2.80 1.42 -4.76
CA VAL A 200 2.33 2.56 -5.56
C VAL A 200 2.07 2.16 -7.02
N LYS A 201 2.96 1.35 -7.61
CA LYS A 201 2.75 0.79 -8.96
C LYS A 201 1.44 -0.01 -9.01
N ALA A 202 1.24 -0.92 -8.05
CA ALA A 202 0.02 -1.70 -7.96
C ALA A 202 -1.24 -0.82 -7.80
N ALA A 203 -1.17 0.29 -7.05
CA ALA A 203 -2.28 1.24 -6.89
C ALA A 203 -2.63 1.92 -8.22
N ALA A 204 -1.64 2.39 -8.98
CA ALA A 204 -1.87 3.00 -10.28
C ALA A 204 -2.47 2.01 -11.29
N MET A 205 -1.95 0.77 -11.32
CA MET A 205 -2.48 -0.27 -12.20
C MET A 205 -3.88 -0.74 -11.76
N CYS A 206 -4.17 -0.79 -10.46
CA CYS A 206 -5.50 -1.11 -9.93
C CYS A 206 -6.55 -0.13 -10.45
N GLU A 207 -6.30 1.17 -10.38
CA GLU A 207 -7.22 2.19 -10.90
C GLU A 207 -7.41 2.07 -12.41
N GLU A 208 -6.32 1.84 -13.17
CA GLU A 208 -6.39 1.70 -14.62
C GLU A 208 -7.23 0.49 -15.07
N VAL A 209 -7.01 -0.68 -14.45
CA VAL A 209 -7.81 -1.86 -14.79
C VAL A 209 -9.25 -1.73 -14.29
N ALA A 210 -9.48 -1.13 -13.11
CA ALA A 210 -10.81 -0.84 -12.61
C ALA A 210 -11.61 0.03 -13.59
N ARG A 211 -10.98 1.08 -14.11
CA ARG A 211 -11.55 1.98 -15.11
C ARG A 211 -11.88 1.24 -16.40
N THR A 212 -10.91 0.52 -16.94
CA THR A 212 -11.05 -0.18 -18.23
C THR A 212 -12.14 -1.25 -18.19
N VAL A 213 -12.15 -2.09 -17.14
CA VAL A 213 -13.17 -3.13 -16.96
C VAL A 213 -14.55 -2.51 -16.74
N HIS A 214 -14.65 -1.40 -15.99
CA HIS A 214 -15.91 -0.69 -15.80
C HIS A 214 -16.48 -0.19 -17.14
N ILE A 215 -15.66 0.46 -17.97
CA ILE A 215 -16.06 0.95 -19.29
C ILE A 215 -16.45 -0.22 -20.22
N ALA A 216 -15.68 -1.30 -20.23
CA ALA A 216 -15.98 -2.48 -21.05
C ALA A 216 -17.35 -3.09 -20.70
N LYS A 217 -17.69 -3.20 -19.39
CA LYS A 217 -19.00 -3.68 -18.93
C LYS A 217 -20.18 -2.82 -19.36
N GLN A 218 -19.97 -1.54 -19.66
CA GLN A 218 -21.05 -0.68 -20.19
C GLN A 218 -21.42 -1.05 -21.64
N GLY A 219 -20.48 -1.65 -22.38
CA GLY A 219 -20.71 -2.14 -23.75
C GLY A 219 -21.38 -3.51 -23.84
N GLY A 220 -21.59 -4.19 -22.71
CA GLY A 220 -22.18 -5.53 -22.66
C GLY A 220 -21.36 -6.53 -21.82
N GLU A 221 -21.52 -7.80 -22.13
CA GLU A 221 -20.77 -8.88 -21.48
C GLU A 221 -19.29 -8.82 -21.82
N ILE A 222 -18.44 -9.03 -20.82
CA ILE A 222 -16.98 -9.10 -20.98
C ILE A 222 -16.51 -10.57 -20.98
N HIS A 223 -15.45 -10.85 -21.72
CA HIS A 223 -14.83 -12.17 -21.75
C HIS A 223 -13.67 -12.23 -20.77
N LEU A 224 -13.72 -13.17 -19.84
CA LEU A 224 -12.66 -13.39 -18.85
C LEU A 224 -11.51 -14.19 -19.45
N ILE A 225 -10.30 -13.93 -18.99
CA ILE A 225 -9.12 -14.72 -19.38
C ILE A 225 -9.16 -16.04 -18.60
N PRO A 226 -9.00 -17.20 -19.26
CA PRO A 226 -8.90 -18.50 -18.59
C PRO A 226 -7.77 -18.53 -17.57
N GLN A 227 -7.98 -19.19 -16.42
CA GLN A 227 -7.04 -19.15 -15.29
C GLN A 227 -5.64 -19.70 -15.63
N ASP A 228 -5.56 -20.71 -16.47
CA ASP A 228 -4.29 -21.26 -16.94
C ASP A 228 -3.45 -20.25 -17.74
N LEU A 229 -4.11 -19.37 -18.51
CA LEU A 229 -3.45 -18.27 -19.20
C LEU A 229 -3.08 -17.14 -18.25
N VAL A 230 -3.92 -16.84 -17.25
CA VAL A 230 -3.61 -15.88 -16.19
C VAL A 230 -2.36 -16.32 -15.41
N ASP A 231 -2.27 -17.59 -15.04
CA ASP A 231 -1.11 -18.14 -14.34
C ASP A 231 0.17 -18.02 -15.17
N SER A 232 0.08 -18.28 -16.47
CA SER A 232 1.21 -18.13 -17.40
C SER A 232 1.67 -16.68 -17.55
N LEU A 233 0.73 -15.73 -17.60
CA LEU A 233 1.00 -14.30 -17.67
C LEU A 233 1.72 -13.84 -16.39
N ASN A 234 1.18 -14.21 -15.23
CA ASN A 234 1.73 -13.83 -13.93
C ASN A 234 3.15 -14.39 -13.74
N ASP A 235 3.36 -15.69 -14.01
CA ASP A 235 4.67 -16.31 -13.88
C ASP A 235 5.72 -15.62 -14.78
N ARG A 236 5.38 -15.36 -16.04
CA ARG A 236 6.26 -14.63 -16.96
C ARG A 236 6.56 -13.21 -16.46
N TYR A 237 5.57 -12.50 -15.97
CA TYR A 237 5.74 -11.13 -15.51
C TYR A 237 6.61 -11.04 -14.25
N GLN A 238 6.37 -11.93 -13.28
CA GLN A 238 7.11 -11.94 -12.02
C GLN A 238 8.55 -12.45 -12.16
N ASN A 239 8.81 -13.36 -13.10
CA ASN A 239 10.10 -14.07 -13.18
C ASN A 239 10.96 -13.70 -14.40
N VAL A 240 10.38 -13.13 -15.47
CA VAL A 240 11.08 -12.87 -16.73
C VAL A 240 11.00 -11.41 -17.17
N TYR A 241 9.87 -10.74 -16.96
CA TYR A 241 9.62 -9.40 -17.47
C TYR A 241 9.86 -8.33 -16.38
N GLY A 242 10.64 -7.28 -16.71
CA GLY A 242 10.81 -6.14 -15.81
C GLY A 242 11.86 -6.31 -14.71
N GLN A 243 12.73 -7.31 -14.80
CA GLN A 243 13.86 -7.49 -13.88
C GLN A 243 15.10 -6.66 -14.32
N HIS A 244 14.91 -5.32 -14.49
CA HIS A 244 16.02 -4.40 -14.80
C HIS A 244 15.97 -3.18 -13.89
#